data_673966fe73c5599813434419cf8bcd66
#
_entry.id   673966fe73c5599813434419cf8bcd66
#
_cell.length_a   1.000
_cell.length_b   1.000
_cell.length_c   1.000
_cell.angle_alpha   90.00
_cell.angle_beta   90.00
_cell.angle_gamma   90.00
#
_symmetry.space_group_name_H-M   'P 1'
#
loop_
_entity.id
_entity.type
_entity.pdbx_description
1 polymer ?
#
loop_
_entity_poly.entity_id
_entity_poly.type
_entity_poly.pdbx_seq_one_letter_code
_entity_poly.pdbx_strand_id
1 'polypeptide(L)'
;MATVEYRNHSYYFRQYCGTDCNGKRINKHMTWRPEEGMTERQIDKKVAQLKLQFEMDCKAGNVLDDGITFEKYVRETYLPRMKVSLKPTTYTRYNSLLNRILPSLGHLRMRDIRPRIIETFISNLFESPREDIKYLPNREATKASKFETRGEVAQKANISTTTVDSIRSGKKISRESATRFAAYVGKPVYKLFSTDDEFLSPRSVLHHYRLLSAILEEAFHDQVIQSNPCKTVRPPKVEQSEAKFLDEDQIEMLLEALDEKGEHPFDVMIKLLLYTGMRRGEICGLEWSDIDFDNCLIDINKSLLYLPEMGVFESSTKNASSKRVIKVSASLIEMLKEYKLWQGREAIKLGNKYQFSNRVFASWNGSDINPGSLTKYLSRFVSNNDLPYISVHGLRHTNASIMIANHIPVTTAAKRLGHSTSSTTTRIYAHAIKSADANAAEVLEITLSRKK
;
A
#
# COMPACT_ATOMS: atom_id res chain seq x y z
N MET A 1 -9.39 -7.11 -47.72
CA MET A 1 -9.82 -5.78 -48.21
C MET A 1 -10.81 -5.21 -47.23
N ALA A 2 -10.71 -3.89 -46.99
CA ALA A 2 -11.66 -3.21 -46.12
C ALA A 2 -13.01 -3.00 -46.83
N THR A 3 -14.11 -3.28 -46.13
CA THR A 3 -15.45 -2.89 -46.59
C THR A 3 -15.73 -1.49 -46.08
N VAL A 4 -16.46 -0.69 -46.88
CA VAL A 4 -16.86 0.68 -46.53
C VAL A 4 -18.39 0.75 -46.64
N GLU A 5 -19.04 1.24 -45.58
CA GLU A 5 -20.48 1.44 -45.55
C GLU A 5 -20.76 2.90 -45.14
N TYR A 6 -21.75 3.51 -45.78
CA TYR A 6 -22.22 4.86 -45.44
C TYR A 6 -23.48 4.77 -44.56
N ARG A 7 -23.41 5.30 -43.34
CA ARG A 7 -24.51 5.36 -42.36
C ARG A 7 -24.45 6.65 -41.56
N ASN A 8 -25.61 7.28 -41.32
CA ASN A 8 -25.70 8.44 -40.43
C ASN A 8 -24.69 9.57 -40.75
N HIS A 9 -24.59 9.93 -42.01
CA HIS A 9 -23.64 10.95 -42.51
C HIS A 9 -22.17 10.67 -42.24
N SER A 10 -21.80 9.36 -42.08
CA SER A 10 -20.41 8.91 -41.81
C SER A 10 -20.10 7.68 -42.62
N TYR A 11 -18.84 7.53 -43.01
CA TYR A 11 -18.29 6.36 -43.66
C TYR A 11 -17.66 5.43 -42.63
N TYR A 12 -18.10 4.17 -42.60
CA TYR A 12 -17.62 3.13 -41.69
C TYR A 12 -16.75 2.14 -42.46
N PHE A 13 -15.49 2.07 -42.09
CA PHE A 13 -14.53 1.12 -42.65
C PHE A 13 -14.41 -0.07 -41.73
N ARG A 14 -14.43 -1.29 -42.30
CA ARG A 14 -14.28 -2.53 -41.56
C ARG A 14 -13.29 -3.43 -42.29
N GLN A 15 -12.32 -3.99 -41.57
CA GLN A 15 -11.42 -4.99 -42.08
C GLN A 15 -11.24 -6.15 -41.11
N TYR A 16 -11.24 -7.36 -41.71
CA TYR A 16 -10.88 -8.59 -40.99
C TYR A 16 -9.34 -8.64 -40.86
N CYS A 17 -8.85 -8.83 -39.62
CA CYS A 17 -7.44 -8.84 -39.24
C CYS A 17 -6.98 -10.18 -38.64
N GLY A 18 -7.67 -11.28 -38.90
CA GLY A 18 -7.35 -12.61 -38.37
C GLY A 18 -8.30 -13.10 -37.27
N THR A 19 -7.90 -14.16 -36.58
CA THR A 19 -8.61 -14.76 -35.46
C THR A 19 -7.77 -14.72 -34.21
N ASP A 20 -8.39 -14.59 -33.04
CA ASP A 20 -7.72 -14.73 -31.76
C ASP A 20 -7.37 -16.19 -31.44
N CYS A 21 -6.72 -16.43 -30.29
CA CYS A 21 -6.34 -17.76 -29.82
C CYS A 21 -7.54 -18.70 -29.55
N ASN A 22 -8.77 -18.14 -29.45
CA ASN A 22 -10.01 -18.88 -29.25
C ASN A 22 -10.80 -19.07 -30.55
N GLY A 23 -10.22 -18.71 -31.71
CA GLY A 23 -10.87 -18.83 -33.02
C GLY A 23 -11.88 -17.70 -33.33
N LYS A 24 -12.00 -16.66 -32.50
CA LYS A 24 -12.90 -15.53 -32.73
C LYS A 24 -12.31 -14.56 -33.74
N ARG A 25 -13.12 -14.14 -34.71
CA ARG A 25 -12.71 -13.17 -35.74
C ARG A 25 -12.39 -11.80 -35.16
N ILE A 26 -11.19 -11.30 -35.45
CA ILE A 26 -10.77 -9.93 -35.12
C ILE A 26 -11.12 -9.04 -36.31
N ASN A 27 -12.05 -8.11 -36.10
CA ASN A 27 -12.37 -7.07 -37.07
C ASN A 27 -11.95 -5.71 -36.50
N LYS A 28 -11.26 -4.92 -37.32
CA LYS A 28 -10.92 -3.53 -36.98
C LYS A 28 -11.87 -2.60 -37.70
N HIS A 29 -12.15 -1.45 -37.09
CA HIS A 29 -13.12 -0.47 -37.56
C HIS A 29 -12.52 0.92 -37.52
N MET A 30 -12.88 1.76 -38.51
CA MET A 30 -12.58 3.18 -38.56
C MET A 30 -13.81 3.92 -39.03
N THR A 31 -14.06 5.10 -38.50
CA THR A 31 -15.18 5.96 -38.92
C THR A 31 -14.63 7.31 -39.35
N TRP A 32 -15.13 7.83 -40.48
CA TRP A 32 -14.80 9.16 -40.98
C TRP A 32 -16.09 9.88 -41.37
N ARG A 33 -16.17 11.17 -41.03
CA ARG A 33 -17.29 12.05 -41.39
C ARG A 33 -16.77 13.13 -42.31
N PRO A 34 -17.44 13.39 -43.49
CA PRO A 34 -17.11 14.50 -44.35
C PRO A 34 -17.26 15.85 -43.64
N GLU A 35 -16.38 16.80 -43.95
CA GLU A 35 -16.47 18.16 -43.49
C GLU A 35 -17.55 18.92 -44.29
N GLU A 36 -18.20 19.89 -43.66
CA GLU A 36 -19.21 20.74 -44.36
C GLU A 36 -18.57 21.48 -45.53
N GLY A 37 -19.22 21.38 -46.71
CA GLY A 37 -18.73 22.04 -47.94
C GLY A 37 -17.89 21.18 -48.88
N MET A 38 -17.62 19.92 -48.55
CA MET A 38 -16.94 19.01 -49.45
C MET A 38 -17.86 18.57 -50.59
N THR A 39 -17.33 18.61 -51.84
CA THR A 39 -18.02 18.07 -53.03
C THR A 39 -17.97 16.53 -53.04
N GLU A 40 -18.94 15.87 -53.70
CA GLU A 40 -18.97 14.41 -53.83
C GLU A 40 -17.64 13.81 -54.32
N ARG A 41 -17.05 14.43 -55.37
CA ARG A 41 -15.76 14.02 -55.90
C ARG A 41 -14.63 14.10 -54.87
N GLN A 42 -14.63 15.10 -54.02
CA GLN A 42 -13.64 15.23 -52.91
C GLN A 42 -13.87 14.18 -51.83
N ILE A 43 -15.14 13.87 -51.52
CA ILE A 43 -15.52 12.83 -50.58
C ILE A 43 -15.05 11.45 -51.08
N ASP A 44 -15.39 11.10 -52.34
CA ASP A 44 -15.01 9.81 -52.95
C ASP A 44 -13.49 9.63 -53.00
N LYS A 45 -12.74 10.66 -53.38
CA LYS A 45 -11.27 10.62 -53.40
C LYS A 45 -10.71 10.44 -51.98
N LYS A 46 -11.29 11.11 -51.00
CA LYS A 46 -10.87 10.99 -49.58
C LYS A 46 -11.21 9.61 -49.00
N VAL A 47 -12.37 9.06 -49.31
CA VAL A 47 -12.80 7.72 -48.91
C VAL A 47 -11.88 6.66 -49.50
N ALA A 48 -11.54 6.78 -50.78
CA ALA A 48 -10.60 5.85 -51.43
C ALA A 48 -9.19 5.91 -50.78
N GLN A 49 -8.71 7.12 -50.52
CA GLN A 49 -7.43 7.33 -49.85
C GLN A 49 -7.43 6.75 -48.40
N LEU A 50 -8.47 7.02 -47.63
CA LEU A 50 -8.63 6.52 -46.26
C LEU A 50 -8.78 5.01 -46.23
N LYS A 51 -9.48 4.41 -47.22
CA LYS A 51 -9.59 2.95 -47.36
C LYS A 51 -8.24 2.29 -47.56
N LEU A 52 -7.44 2.83 -48.46
CA LEU A 52 -6.08 2.31 -48.75
C LEU A 52 -5.18 2.45 -47.52
N GLN A 53 -5.20 3.62 -46.89
CA GLN A 53 -4.43 3.85 -45.66
C GLN A 53 -4.85 2.90 -44.55
N PHE A 54 -6.15 2.73 -44.33
CA PHE A 54 -6.70 1.80 -43.33
C PHE A 54 -6.31 0.34 -43.62
N GLU A 55 -6.31 -0.09 -44.85
CA GLU A 55 -5.82 -1.42 -45.24
C GLU A 55 -4.32 -1.62 -44.95
N MET A 56 -3.50 -0.60 -45.27
CA MET A 56 -2.08 -0.60 -44.96
C MET A 56 -1.83 -0.65 -43.45
N ASP A 57 -2.53 0.19 -42.69
CA ASP A 57 -2.41 0.25 -41.23
C ASP A 57 -2.88 -1.04 -40.57
N CYS A 58 -3.95 -1.68 -41.10
CA CYS A 58 -4.39 -3.01 -40.64
C CYS A 58 -3.34 -4.09 -40.87
N LYS A 59 -2.68 -4.09 -42.05
CA LYS A 59 -1.61 -5.04 -42.39
C LYS A 59 -0.36 -4.82 -41.55
N ALA A 60 -0.05 -3.56 -41.24
CA ALA A 60 1.10 -3.18 -40.41
C ALA A 60 0.81 -3.38 -38.89
N GLY A 61 -0.42 -3.78 -38.52
CA GLY A 61 -0.82 -3.90 -37.10
C GLY A 61 -1.11 -2.56 -36.41
N ASN A 62 -1.07 -1.44 -37.14
CA ASN A 62 -1.13 -0.08 -36.61
C ASN A 62 -2.56 0.45 -36.40
N VAL A 63 -3.58 -0.34 -36.67
CA VAL A 63 -4.97 0.12 -36.50
C VAL A 63 -5.37 0.00 -35.04
N LEU A 64 -5.58 1.14 -34.44
CA LEU A 64 -6.10 1.29 -33.09
C LEU A 64 -7.59 0.88 -33.06
N ASP A 65 -8.02 0.21 -31.99
CA ASP A 65 -9.44 -0.02 -31.75
C ASP A 65 -10.05 1.29 -31.28
N ASP A 66 -10.54 2.09 -32.24
CA ASP A 66 -11.06 3.44 -32.04
C ASP A 66 -12.26 3.53 -31.08
N GLY A 67 -12.85 2.41 -30.73
CA GLY A 67 -14.09 2.31 -29.98
C GLY A 67 -13.95 1.93 -28.51
N ILE A 68 -12.81 1.39 -28.08
CA ILE A 68 -12.69 0.87 -26.72
C ILE A 68 -12.63 2.01 -25.70
N THR A 69 -13.49 1.92 -24.66
CA THR A 69 -13.44 2.84 -23.51
C THR A 69 -12.36 2.42 -22.54
N PHE A 70 -11.90 3.37 -21.72
CA PHE A 70 -10.90 3.10 -20.69
C PHE A 70 -11.38 2.02 -19.70
N GLU A 71 -12.63 2.09 -19.23
CA GLU A 71 -13.20 1.10 -18.34
C GLU A 71 -13.22 -0.29 -18.97
N LYS A 72 -13.65 -0.40 -20.22
CA LYS A 72 -13.68 -1.68 -20.92
C LYS A 72 -12.30 -2.29 -21.06
N TYR A 73 -11.29 -1.50 -21.46
CA TYR A 73 -9.91 -1.94 -21.54
C TYR A 73 -9.38 -2.41 -20.17
N VAL A 74 -9.64 -1.62 -19.11
CA VAL A 74 -9.19 -1.98 -17.75
C VAL A 74 -9.81 -3.29 -17.30
N ARG A 75 -11.13 -3.49 -17.46
CA ARG A 75 -11.85 -4.65 -16.92
C ARG A 75 -11.64 -5.91 -17.75
N GLU A 76 -11.60 -5.79 -19.07
CA GLU A 76 -11.56 -6.95 -19.96
C GLU A 76 -10.13 -7.36 -20.37
N THR A 77 -9.16 -6.44 -20.32
CA THR A 77 -7.78 -6.71 -20.76
C THR A 77 -6.77 -6.56 -19.64
N TYR A 78 -6.70 -5.38 -19.02
CA TYR A 78 -5.65 -5.07 -18.05
C TYR A 78 -5.76 -5.88 -16.75
N LEU A 79 -6.91 -5.83 -16.08
CA LEU A 79 -7.10 -6.50 -14.79
C LEU A 79 -6.98 -8.03 -14.86
N PRO A 80 -7.52 -8.76 -15.86
CA PRO A 80 -7.31 -10.20 -15.97
C PRO A 80 -5.83 -10.56 -16.11
N ARG A 81 -5.07 -9.82 -16.90
CA ARG A 81 -3.62 -10.00 -17.07
C ARG A 81 -2.86 -9.73 -15.76
N MET A 82 -3.21 -8.65 -15.07
CA MET A 82 -2.60 -8.28 -13.78
C MET A 82 -2.94 -9.26 -12.66
N LYS A 83 -4.10 -9.89 -12.68
CA LYS A 83 -4.50 -10.90 -11.69
C LYS A 83 -3.57 -12.11 -11.69
N VAL A 84 -3.04 -12.48 -12.84
CA VAL A 84 -2.11 -13.63 -12.98
C VAL A 84 -0.68 -13.23 -12.56
N SER A 85 -0.26 -12.00 -12.87
CA SER A 85 1.13 -11.57 -12.71
C SER A 85 1.43 -10.91 -11.36
N LEU A 86 0.44 -10.28 -10.72
CA LEU A 86 0.64 -9.53 -9.50
C LEU A 86 0.38 -10.35 -8.23
N LYS A 87 1.08 -9.99 -7.15
CA LYS A 87 0.73 -10.49 -5.82
C LYS A 87 -0.68 -10.05 -5.42
N PRO A 88 -1.45 -10.88 -4.68
CA PRO A 88 -2.83 -10.58 -4.30
C PRO A 88 -3.00 -9.20 -3.64
N THR A 89 -2.09 -8.81 -2.74
CA THR A 89 -2.12 -7.50 -2.07
C THR A 89 -1.96 -6.32 -3.03
N THR A 90 -1.16 -6.47 -4.08
CA THR A 90 -0.97 -5.43 -5.11
C THR A 90 -2.22 -5.34 -5.98
N TYR A 91 -2.79 -6.48 -6.35
CA TYR A 91 -4.02 -6.54 -7.13
C TYR A 91 -5.20 -5.90 -6.39
N THR A 92 -5.41 -6.23 -5.12
CA THR A 92 -6.45 -5.61 -4.26
C THR A 92 -6.24 -4.10 -4.17
N ARG A 93 -4.98 -3.65 -4.02
CA ARG A 93 -4.67 -2.21 -4.02
C ARG A 93 -5.01 -1.54 -5.36
N TYR A 94 -4.74 -2.19 -6.49
CA TYR A 94 -5.11 -1.65 -7.81
C TYR A 94 -6.62 -1.47 -7.92
N ASN A 95 -7.41 -2.46 -7.51
CA ASN A 95 -8.86 -2.33 -7.47
C ASN A 95 -9.33 -1.15 -6.60
N SER A 96 -8.73 -0.96 -5.42
CA SER A 96 -9.04 0.19 -4.56
C SER A 96 -8.73 1.54 -5.24
N LEU A 97 -7.61 1.66 -5.95
CA LEU A 97 -7.28 2.88 -6.70
C LEU A 97 -8.22 3.11 -7.89
N LEU A 98 -8.64 2.04 -8.55
CA LEU A 98 -9.57 2.10 -9.68
C LEU A 98 -10.96 2.63 -9.30
N ASN A 99 -11.38 2.48 -8.04
CA ASN A 99 -12.64 3.04 -7.55
C ASN A 99 -12.75 4.57 -7.72
N ARG A 100 -11.63 5.28 -7.84
CA ARG A 100 -11.59 6.72 -8.13
C ARG A 100 -11.23 7.02 -9.58
N ILE A 101 -10.42 6.18 -10.21
CA ILE A 101 -10.00 6.38 -11.61
C ILE A 101 -11.16 6.12 -12.58
N LEU A 102 -11.87 4.99 -12.41
CA LEU A 102 -12.94 4.59 -13.36
C LEU A 102 -14.13 5.55 -13.39
N PRO A 103 -14.68 6.06 -12.27
CA PRO A 103 -15.75 7.06 -12.34
C PRO A 103 -15.35 8.32 -13.09
N SER A 104 -14.08 8.71 -13.03
CA SER A 104 -13.58 9.94 -13.65
C SER A 104 -13.21 9.78 -15.12
N LEU A 105 -12.61 8.64 -15.49
CA LEU A 105 -12.01 8.44 -16.82
C LEU A 105 -12.61 7.27 -17.59
N GLY A 106 -13.36 6.37 -16.93
CA GLY A 106 -13.83 5.11 -17.50
C GLY A 106 -14.70 5.26 -18.75
N HIS A 107 -15.51 6.28 -18.80
CA HIS A 107 -16.41 6.56 -19.91
C HIS A 107 -15.70 7.10 -21.17
N LEU A 108 -14.46 7.58 -21.03
CA LEU A 108 -13.68 8.12 -22.14
C LEU A 108 -13.16 6.99 -23.03
N ARG A 109 -13.09 7.25 -24.33
CA ARG A 109 -12.35 6.35 -25.24
C ARG A 109 -10.86 6.46 -24.97
N MET A 110 -10.14 5.37 -25.12
CA MET A 110 -8.69 5.33 -24.86
C MET A 110 -7.92 6.41 -25.60
N ARG A 111 -8.27 6.68 -26.87
CA ARG A 111 -7.66 7.72 -27.72
C ARG A 111 -7.93 9.14 -27.26
N ASP A 112 -9.01 9.36 -26.52
CA ASP A 112 -9.46 10.70 -26.07
C ASP A 112 -8.82 11.11 -24.74
N ILE A 113 -8.12 10.19 -24.05
CA ILE A 113 -7.38 10.47 -22.82
C ILE A 113 -6.11 11.25 -23.17
N ARG A 114 -6.19 12.57 -23.04
CA ARG A 114 -5.11 13.52 -23.35
C ARG A 114 -4.43 14.03 -22.07
N PRO A 115 -3.19 14.56 -22.15
CA PRO A 115 -2.46 15.08 -21.01
C PRO A 115 -3.28 16.04 -20.14
N ARG A 116 -4.01 16.98 -20.74
CA ARG A 116 -4.86 17.96 -20.03
C ARG A 116 -5.95 17.29 -19.18
N ILE A 117 -6.54 16.20 -19.67
CA ILE A 117 -7.56 15.46 -18.91
C ILE A 117 -6.91 14.80 -17.68
N ILE A 118 -5.71 14.26 -17.83
CA ILE A 118 -4.95 13.65 -16.74
C ILE A 118 -4.57 14.72 -15.70
N GLU A 119 -4.12 15.88 -16.13
CA GLU A 119 -3.81 16.99 -15.22
C GLU A 119 -5.04 17.44 -14.43
N THR A 120 -6.19 17.58 -15.10
CA THR A 120 -7.47 17.90 -14.44
C THR A 120 -7.87 16.80 -13.45
N PHE A 121 -7.73 15.53 -13.82
CA PHE A 121 -7.99 14.41 -12.91
C PHE A 121 -7.10 14.44 -11.67
N ILE A 122 -5.80 14.71 -11.84
CA ILE A 122 -4.85 14.83 -10.71
C ILE A 122 -5.24 16.00 -9.82
N SER A 123 -5.58 17.17 -10.37
CA SER A 123 -6.02 18.34 -9.60
C SER A 123 -7.29 18.02 -8.79
N ASN A 124 -8.27 17.39 -9.42
CA ASN A 124 -9.50 16.98 -8.74
C ASN A 124 -9.23 15.95 -7.60
N LEU A 125 -8.21 15.09 -7.74
CA LEU A 125 -7.82 14.16 -6.68
C LEU A 125 -7.26 14.89 -5.45
N PHE A 126 -6.56 16.01 -5.61
CA PHE A 126 -6.09 16.83 -4.49
C PHE A 126 -7.24 17.48 -3.73
N GLU A 127 -8.34 17.79 -4.41
CA GLU A 127 -9.55 18.35 -3.83
C GLU A 127 -10.55 17.27 -3.36
N SER A 128 -10.28 16.01 -3.68
CA SER A 128 -11.16 14.90 -3.32
C SER A 128 -11.03 14.52 -1.86
N PRO A 129 -12.14 14.45 -1.11
CA PRO A 129 -12.08 14.00 0.28
C PRO A 129 -11.67 12.54 0.36
N ARG A 130 -11.01 12.19 1.47
CA ARG A 130 -10.68 10.80 1.79
C ARG A 130 -11.95 10.02 2.13
N GLU A 131 -12.01 8.75 1.72
CA GLU A 131 -13.12 7.85 2.08
C GLU A 131 -13.04 7.41 3.54
N ASP A 132 -11.82 7.31 4.06
CA ASP A 132 -11.51 6.83 5.42
C ASP A 132 -11.33 7.97 6.44
N ILE A 133 -11.90 9.16 6.16
CA ILE A 133 -11.84 10.29 7.09
C ILE A 133 -12.33 9.85 8.46
N LYS A 134 -11.50 10.11 9.47
CA LYS A 134 -11.84 9.92 10.87
C LYS A 134 -12.18 11.25 11.53
N TYR A 135 -13.24 11.24 12.28
CA TYR A 135 -13.79 12.39 12.97
C TYR A 135 -13.46 12.30 14.45
N LEU A 136 -12.72 13.29 14.96
CA LEU A 136 -12.33 13.40 16.37
C LEU A 136 -13.42 14.18 17.12
N PRO A 137 -14.09 13.59 18.11
CA PRO A 137 -15.12 14.29 18.89
C PRO A 137 -14.47 15.39 19.74
N ASN A 138 -15.08 16.56 19.72
CA ASN A 138 -14.71 17.66 20.61
C ASN A 138 -15.41 17.53 21.97
N ARG A 139 -15.17 18.50 22.86
CA ARG A 139 -15.80 18.52 24.19
C ARG A 139 -17.33 18.53 24.14
N GLU A 140 -17.92 19.15 23.14
CA GLU A 140 -19.37 19.26 22.96
C GLU A 140 -19.98 17.90 22.55
N ALA A 141 -19.38 17.20 21.61
CA ALA A 141 -19.80 15.86 21.22
C ALA A 141 -19.66 14.88 22.39
N THR A 142 -18.55 14.94 23.12
CA THR A 142 -18.31 14.12 24.31
C THR A 142 -19.36 14.40 25.40
N LYS A 143 -19.71 15.66 25.62
CA LYS A 143 -20.75 16.05 26.58
C LYS A 143 -22.13 15.55 26.14
N ALA A 144 -22.49 15.77 24.88
CA ALA A 144 -23.77 15.32 24.31
C ALA A 144 -23.95 13.79 24.42
N SER A 145 -22.88 13.01 24.20
CA SER A 145 -22.94 11.54 24.33
C SER A 145 -23.20 11.02 25.75
N LYS A 146 -23.08 11.87 26.79
CA LYS A 146 -23.26 11.51 28.21
C LYS A 146 -24.62 11.89 28.75
N PHE A 147 -25.48 12.57 27.99
CA PHE A 147 -26.82 12.97 28.47
C PHE A 147 -27.78 11.80 28.68
N GLU A 148 -27.57 10.71 27.96
CA GLU A 148 -28.39 9.51 28.06
C GLU A 148 -27.51 8.29 28.29
N THR A 149 -28.12 7.13 28.54
CA THR A 149 -27.38 5.89 28.68
C THR A 149 -26.69 5.50 27.38
N ARG A 150 -25.64 4.70 27.46
CA ARG A 150 -24.87 4.21 26.27
C ARG A 150 -25.78 3.54 25.24
N GLY A 151 -26.75 2.74 25.71
CA GLY A 151 -27.68 2.02 24.84
C GLY A 151 -28.67 2.93 24.14
N GLU A 152 -29.23 3.90 24.85
CA GLU A 152 -30.17 4.89 24.28
C GLU A 152 -29.53 5.75 23.20
N VAL A 153 -28.32 6.27 23.46
CA VAL A 153 -27.58 7.05 22.47
C VAL A 153 -27.28 6.19 21.23
N ALA A 154 -26.86 4.95 21.42
CA ALA A 154 -26.57 4.02 20.31
C ALA A 154 -27.82 3.78 19.45
N GLN A 155 -28.96 3.54 20.07
CA GLN A 155 -30.23 3.29 19.40
C GLN A 155 -30.74 4.55 18.67
N LYS A 156 -30.81 5.70 19.37
CA LYS A 156 -31.33 6.96 18.80
C LYS A 156 -30.45 7.52 17.68
N ALA A 157 -29.12 7.41 17.81
CA ALA A 157 -28.19 7.85 16.80
C ALA A 157 -27.94 6.80 15.69
N ASN A 158 -28.49 5.61 15.81
CA ASN A 158 -28.28 4.48 14.91
C ASN A 158 -26.78 4.18 14.66
N ILE A 159 -26.02 4.07 15.79
CA ILE A 159 -24.59 3.74 15.81
C ILE A 159 -24.33 2.61 16.80
N SER A 160 -23.16 1.96 16.72
CA SER A 160 -22.81 0.90 17.66
C SER A 160 -22.52 1.49 19.07
N THR A 161 -22.75 0.69 20.10
CA THR A 161 -22.38 1.05 21.48
C THR A 161 -20.88 1.32 21.63
N THR A 162 -20.04 0.60 20.90
CA THR A 162 -18.58 0.83 20.84
C THR A 162 -18.23 2.18 20.21
N THR A 163 -19.06 2.68 19.28
CA THR A 163 -18.89 4.02 18.70
C THR A 163 -19.25 5.09 19.73
N VAL A 164 -20.30 4.88 20.55
CA VAL A 164 -20.64 5.79 21.66
C VAL A 164 -19.49 5.86 22.67
N ASP A 165 -18.89 4.72 23.02
CA ASP A 165 -17.72 4.69 23.93
C ASP A 165 -16.52 5.43 23.31
N SER A 166 -16.34 5.32 22.00
CA SER A 166 -15.29 6.06 21.29
C SER A 166 -15.52 7.58 21.36
N ILE A 167 -16.76 8.05 21.18
CA ILE A 167 -17.11 9.47 21.34
C ILE A 167 -16.86 9.93 22.79
N ARG A 168 -17.29 9.15 23.78
CA ARG A 168 -17.11 9.45 25.22
C ARG A 168 -15.65 9.54 25.65
N SER A 169 -14.80 8.71 25.04
CA SER A 169 -13.36 8.64 25.32
C SER A 169 -12.52 9.54 24.40
N GLY A 170 -13.14 10.38 23.57
CA GLY A 170 -12.42 11.25 22.65
C GLY A 170 -11.66 10.52 21.54
N LYS A 171 -12.10 9.32 21.16
CA LYS A 171 -11.47 8.54 20.08
C LYS A 171 -12.11 8.82 18.74
N LYS A 172 -11.31 8.76 17.67
CA LYS A 172 -11.77 8.98 16.30
C LYS A 172 -12.81 7.95 15.86
N ILE A 173 -13.87 8.41 15.18
CA ILE A 173 -14.95 7.59 14.62
C ILE A 173 -15.04 7.75 13.11
N SER A 174 -15.83 6.90 12.42
CA SER A 174 -16.04 6.99 10.98
C SER A 174 -16.93 8.20 10.62
N ARG A 175 -16.82 8.66 9.35
CA ARG A 175 -17.67 9.73 8.79
C ARG A 175 -19.15 9.43 8.98
N GLU A 176 -19.58 8.23 8.64
CA GLU A 176 -20.96 7.79 8.75
C GLU A 176 -21.47 7.89 10.19
N SER A 177 -20.68 7.39 11.14
CA SER A 177 -21.03 7.47 12.57
C SER A 177 -21.07 8.90 13.09
N ALA A 178 -20.15 9.76 12.65
CA ALA A 178 -20.14 11.18 13.01
C ALA A 178 -21.37 11.91 12.47
N THR A 179 -21.75 11.62 11.21
CA THR A 179 -22.94 12.21 10.58
C THR A 179 -24.23 11.77 11.30
N ARG A 180 -24.37 10.48 11.61
CA ARG A 180 -25.52 9.95 12.35
C ARG A 180 -25.62 10.53 13.78
N PHE A 181 -24.50 10.61 14.48
CA PHE A 181 -24.47 11.22 15.82
C PHE A 181 -24.78 12.73 15.76
N ALA A 182 -24.27 13.44 14.78
CA ALA A 182 -24.57 14.88 14.59
C ALA A 182 -26.05 15.14 14.30
N ALA A 183 -26.69 14.29 13.51
CA ALA A 183 -28.13 14.31 13.27
C ALA A 183 -28.93 14.07 14.57
N TYR A 184 -28.52 13.11 15.40
CA TYR A 184 -29.12 12.87 16.70
C TYR A 184 -29.01 14.09 17.64
N VAL A 185 -27.86 14.76 17.66
CA VAL A 185 -27.65 15.96 18.51
C VAL A 185 -28.33 17.20 17.91
N GLY A 186 -28.77 17.17 16.64
CA GLY A 186 -29.36 18.30 15.93
C GLY A 186 -28.37 19.42 15.59
N LYS A 187 -27.08 19.08 15.45
CA LYS A 187 -26.01 20.04 15.13
C LYS A 187 -25.20 19.61 13.90
N PRO A 188 -24.64 20.56 13.13
CA PRO A 188 -23.74 20.19 12.02
C PRO A 188 -22.49 19.46 12.51
N VAL A 189 -21.99 18.52 11.70
CA VAL A 189 -20.82 17.68 12.02
C VAL A 189 -19.60 18.50 12.45
N TYR A 190 -19.30 19.60 11.71
CA TYR A 190 -18.14 20.45 11.99
C TYR A 190 -18.17 21.16 13.37
N LYS A 191 -19.34 21.28 14.01
CA LYS A 191 -19.45 21.82 15.36
C LYS A 191 -19.17 20.78 16.44
N LEU A 192 -19.31 19.49 16.14
CA LEU A 192 -19.15 18.39 17.07
C LEU A 192 -17.84 17.63 16.89
N PHE A 193 -17.28 17.67 15.70
CA PHE A 193 -16.12 16.90 15.34
C PHE A 193 -15.11 17.75 14.55
N SER A 194 -13.84 17.50 14.78
CA SER A 194 -12.74 17.95 13.92
C SER A 194 -12.24 16.80 13.05
N THR A 195 -11.68 17.13 11.91
CA THR A 195 -11.07 16.15 10.98
C THR A 195 -9.60 16.49 10.81
N ASP A 196 -8.76 15.45 10.75
CA ASP A 196 -7.39 15.59 10.30
C ASP A 196 -7.35 15.23 8.81
N ASP A 197 -6.64 16.01 7.98
CA ASP A 197 -6.41 15.74 6.56
C ASP A 197 -7.66 15.29 5.78
N GLU A 198 -8.54 16.21 5.47
CA GLU A 198 -9.77 15.92 4.70
C GLU A 198 -9.47 15.39 3.28
N PHE A 199 -8.34 15.74 2.73
CA PHE A 199 -7.97 15.47 1.34
C PHE A 199 -6.95 14.34 1.20
N LEU A 200 -6.81 13.84 -0.04
CA LEU A 200 -5.80 12.84 -0.35
C LEU A 200 -4.40 13.42 -0.20
N SER A 201 -3.52 12.69 0.46
CA SER A 201 -2.10 13.07 0.53
C SER A 201 -1.45 13.05 -0.86
N PRO A 202 -0.43 13.89 -1.12
CA PRO A 202 0.32 13.88 -2.38
C PRO A 202 0.85 12.49 -2.75
N ARG A 203 1.23 11.69 -1.76
CA ARG A 203 1.64 10.29 -1.96
C ARG A 203 0.50 9.41 -2.46
N SER A 204 -0.72 9.60 -1.93
CA SER A 204 -1.91 8.87 -2.41
C SER A 204 -2.25 9.25 -3.85
N VAL A 205 -2.23 10.54 -4.17
CA VAL A 205 -2.44 11.03 -5.55
C VAL A 205 -1.38 10.46 -6.50
N LEU A 206 -0.10 10.43 -6.09
CA LEU A 206 0.98 9.80 -6.87
C LEU A 206 0.72 8.31 -7.15
N HIS A 207 0.09 7.58 -6.23
CA HIS A 207 -0.26 6.17 -6.49
C HIS A 207 -1.34 6.02 -7.55
N HIS A 208 -2.36 6.90 -7.60
CA HIS A 208 -3.36 6.92 -8.66
C HIS A 208 -2.72 7.25 -10.02
N TYR A 209 -1.86 8.28 -10.05
CA TYR A 209 -1.10 8.63 -11.26
C TYR A 209 -0.26 7.47 -11.78
N ARG A 210 0.48 6.78 -10.89
CA ARG A 210 1.32 5.63 -11.28
C ARG A 210 0.51 4.47 -11.85
N LEU A 211 -0.64 4.17 -11.27
CA LEU A 211 -1.51 3.11 -11.80
C LEU A 211 -2.10 3.52 -13.14
N LEU A 212 -2.59 4.76 -13.29
CA LEU A 212 -3.08 5.27 -14.57
C LEU A 212 -1.99 5.20 -15.64
N SER A 213 -0.77 5.64 -15.33
CA SER A 213 0.36 5.57 -16.24
C SER A 213 0.73 4.14 -16.63
N ALA A 214 0.65 3.19 -15.70
CA ALA A 214 0.92 1.77 -15.98
C ALA A 214 -0.16 1.18 -16.91
N ILE A 215 -1.43 1.50 -16.70
CA ILE A 215 -2.53 1.06 -17.57
C ILE A 215 -2.35 1.60 -19.00
N LEU A 216 -2.02 2.89 -19.11
CA LEU A 216 -1.82 3.53 -20.41
C LEU A 216 -0.53 3.06 -21.10
N GLU A 217 0.50 2.65 -20.35
CA GLU A 217 1.69 2.03 -20.91
C GLU A 217 1.40 0.65 -21.50
N GLU A 218 0.62 -0.18 -20.79
CA GLU A 218 0.15 -1.47 -21.33
C GLU A 218 -0.71 -1.27 -22.57
N ALA A 219 -1.61 -0.27 -22.55
CA ALA A 219 -2.42 0.06 -23.72
C ALA A 219 -1.60 0.54 -24.91
N PHE A 220 -0.47 1.20 -24.68
CA PHE A 220 0.50 1.54 -25.72
C PHE A 220 1.21 0.28 -26.26
N HIS A 221 1.64 -0.63 -25.41
CA HIS A 221 2.22 -1.91 -25.83
C HIS A 221 1.21 -2.80 -26.58
N ASP A 222 -0.05 -2.78 -26.16
CA ASP A 222 -1.15 -3.46 -26.87
C ASP A 222 -1.56 -2.74 -28.18
N GLN A 223 -0.90 -1.63 -28.53
CA GLN A 223 -1.23 -0.81 -29.70
C GLN A 223 -2.67 -0.28 -29.72
N VAL A 224 -3.27 -0.08 -28.53
CA VAL A 224 -4.60 0.54 -28.36
C VAL A 224 -4.51 2.07 -28.42
N ILE A 225 -3.36 2.63 -28.04
CA ILE A 225 -3.02 4.06 -28.15
C ILE A 225 -1.63 4.23 -28.77
N GLN A 226 -1.40 5.37 -29.43
CA GLN A 226 -0.14 5.65 -30.11
C GLN A 226 1.00 6.04 -29.16
N SER A 227 0.67 6.58 -28.01
CA SER A 227 1.64 6.97 -26.97
C SER A 227 0.97 7.05 -25.62
N ASN A 228 1.76 6.90 -24.54
CA ASN A 228 1.25 7.09 -23.19
C ASN A 228 1.22 8.59 -22.83
N PRO A 229 0.03 9.21 -22.73
CA PRO A 229 -0.10 10.63 -22.43
C PRO A 229 0.39 11.03 -21.03
N CYS A 230 0.52 10.09 -20.08
CA CYS A 230 1.11 10.37 -18.79
C CYS A 230 2.59 10.79 -18.88
N LYS A 231 3.33 10.40 -19.93
CA LYS A 231 4.75 10.76 -20.05
C LYS A 231 5.02 12.26 -20.18
N THR A 232 4.02 13.01 -20.62
CA THR A 232 4.10 14.48 -20.76
C THR A 232 3.55 15.23 -19.55
N VAL A 233 2.87 14.55 -18.64
CA VAL A 233 2.30 15.12 -17.41
C VAL A 233 3.30 15.01 -16.27
N ARG A 234 3.50 16.09 -15.52
CA ARG A 234 4.36 16.08 -14.33
C ARG A 234 3.70 15.30 -13.21
N PRO A 235 4.37 14.28 -12.65
CA PRO A 235 3.82 13.53 -11.52
C PRO A 235 3.69 14.42 -10.27
N PRO A 236 2.75 14.14 -9.37
CA PRO A 236 2.63 14.83 -8.09
C PRO A 236 3.94 14.81 -7.31
N LYS A 237 4.39 16.00 -6.85
CA LYS A 237 5.58 16.11 -6.02
C LYS A 237 5.26 15.61 -4.61
N VAL A 238 6.06 14.71 -4.08
CA VAL A 238 5.94 14.17 -2.73
C VAL A 238 7.18 14.53 -1.94
N GLU A 239 6.99 15.27 -0.86
CA GLU A 239 8.05 15.52 0.09
C GLU A 239 8.39 14.24 0.85
N GLN A 240 9.68 13.98 1.04
CA GLN A 240 10.14 12.85 1.81
C GLN A 240 10.04 13.20 3.30
N SER A 241 9.18 12.48 4.00
CA SER A 241 9.19 12.54 5.46
C SER A 241 10.38 11.75 6.01
N GLU A 242 11.06 12.29 7.00
CA GLU A 242 12.09 11.55 7.73
C GLU A 242 11.51 10.32 8.41
N ALA A 243 12.29 9.24 8.41
CA ALA A 243 11.88 8.01 9.09
C ALA A 243 11.96 8.24 10.61
N LYS A 244 10.85 8.02 11.32
CA LYS A 244 10.84 8.07 12.78
C LYS A 244 11.52 6.82 13.34
N PHE A 245 12.45 7.04 14.26
CA PHE A 245 13.13 5.98 15.03
C PHE A 245 13.27 6.45 16.49
N LEU A 246 13.54 5.53 17.39
CA LEU A 246 13.77 5.81 18.80
C LEU A 246 15.27 6.02 19.06
N ASP A 247 15.60 6.96 19.93
CA ASP A 247 16.94 7.10 20.51
C ASP A 247 17.17 6.05 21.63
N GLU A 248 18.37 6.03 22.23
CA GLU A 248 18.77 5.03 23.21
C GLU A 248 17.88 5.09 24.46
N ASP A 249 17.61 6.26 25.02
CA ASP A 249 16.77 6.45 26.20
C ASP A 249 15.33 5.99 25.93
N GLN A 250 14.79 6.31 24.75
CA GLN A 250 13.45 5.90 24.34
C GLN A 250 13.34 4.38 24.13
N ILE A 251 14.41 3.74 23.70
CA ILE A 251 14.46 2.27 23.57
C ILE A 251 14.45 1.63 24.94
N GLU A 252 15.25 2.14 25.89
CA GLU A 252 15.28 1.66 27.25
C GLU A 252 13.88 1.77 27.92
N MET A 253 13.26 2.94 27.84
CA MET A 253 11.88 3.15 28.33
C MET A 253 10.88 2.15 27.74
N LEU A 254 10.99 1.88 26.41
CA LEU A 254 10.10 0.92 25.76
C LEU A 254 10.35 -0.51 26.26
N LEU A 255 11.62 -0.92 26.42
CA LEU A 255 11.98 -2.25 26.89
C LEU A 255 11.54 -2.48 28.34
N GLU A 256 11.79 -1.53 29.23
CA GLU A 256 11.33 -1.57 30.63
C GLU A 256 9.79 -1.69 30.71
N ALA A 257 9.07 -0.84 29.97
CA ALA A 257 7.62 -0.93 29.93
C ALA A 257 7.10 -2.27 29.41
N LEU A 258 7.79 -2.87 28.43
CA LEU A 258 7.44 -4.21 27.92
C LEU A 258 7.74 -5.30 28.92
N ASP A 259 8.79 -5.16 29.75
CA ASP A 259 9.10 -6.10 30.83
C ASP A 259 8.07 -6.05 31.95
N GLU A 260 7.59 -4.86 32.30
CA GLU A 260 6.63 -4.67 33.38
C GLU A 260 5.17 -4.97 32.98
N LYS A 261 4.77 -4.55 31.78
CA LYS A 261 3.34 -4.47 31.35
C LYS A 261 3.06 -5.12 30.02
N GLY A 262 4.06 -5.74 29.41
CA GLY A 262 3.91 -6.41 28.11
C GLY A 262 3.03 -7.65 28.22
N GLU A 263 2.27 -7.90 27.16
CA GLU A 263 1.40 -9.07 27.04
C GLU A 263 1.93 -9.99 25.93
N HIS A 264 2.13 -11.26 26.24
CA HIS A 264 2.45 -12.26 25.21
C HIS A 264 1.32 -12.42 24.18
N PRO A 265 1.63 -12.61 22.91
CA PRO A 265 2.98 -12.75 22.30
C PRO A 265 3.64 -11.42 21.92
N PHE A 266 2.97 -10.28 22.10
CA PHE A 266 3.34 -9.02 21.45
C PHE A 266 4.59 -8.37 22.05
N ASP A 267 4.84 -8.52 23.32
CA ASP A 267 6.06 -8.05 23.99
C ASP A 267 7.31 -8.72 23.40
N VAL A 268 7.29 -10.06 23.27
CA VAL A 268 8.38 -10.84 22.65
C VAL A 268 8.53 -10.45 21.16
N MET A 269 7.41 -10.26 20.46
CA MET A 269 7.45 -9.81 19.06
C MET A 269 8.13 -8.45 18.91
N ILE A 270 7.81 -7.48 19.77
CA ILE A 270 8.38 -6.13 19.70
C ILE A 270 9.87 -6.16 20.02
N LYS A 271 10.28 -6.90 21.05
CA LYS A 271 11.69 -7.11 21.38
C LYS A 271 12.44 -7.75 20.23
N LEU A 272 11.91 -8.85 19.68
CA LEU A 272 12.52 -9.53 18.53
C LEU A 272 12.66 -8.62 17.31
N LEU A 273 11.68 -7.75 17.05
CA LEU A 273 11.77 -6.74 15.97
C LEU A 273 12.90 -5.74 16.20
N LEU A 274 13.08 -5.23 17.42
CA LEU A 274 14.19 -4.34 17.76
C LEU A 274 15.55 -4.99 17.55
N TYR A 275 15.72 -6.26 17.96
CA TYR A 275 16.98 -6.98 17.82
C TYR A 275 17.31 -7.42 16.39
N THR A 276 16.29 -7.72 15.58
CA THR A 276 16.47 -8.34 14.25
C THR A 276 16.21 -7.42 13.08
N GLY A 277 15.41 -6.38 13.27
CA GLY A 277 14.94 -5.52 12.20
C GLY A 277 14.03 -6.23 11.17
N MET A 278 13.39 -7.34 11.52
CA MET A 278 12.45 -8.06 10.65
C MET A 278 11.28 -7.18 10.21
N ARG A 279 10.68 -7.51 9.07
CA ARG A 279 9.42 -6.88 8.65
C ARG A 279 8.25 -7.47 9.43
N ARG A 280 7.16 -6.71 9.59
CA ARG A 280 5.96 -7.18 10.30
C ARG A 280 5.46 -8.55 9.82
N GLY A 281 5.41 -8.77 8.52
CA GLY A 281 4.96 -10.05 7.99
C GLY A 281 5.97 -11.18 8.21
N GLU A 282 7.27 -10.89 8.20
CA GLU A 282 8.34 -11.87 8.45
C GLU A 282 8.26 -12.40 9.88
N ILE A 283 8.10 -11.53 10.88
CA ILE A 283 7.97 -11.97 12.27
C ILE A 283 6.69 -12.78 12.51
N CYS A 284 5.58 -12.41 11.89
CA CYS A 284 4.35 -13.19 11.98
C CYS A 284 4.46 -14.57 11.30
N GLY A 285 5.30 -14.67 10.27
CA GLY A 285 5.53 -15.91 9.52
C GLY A 285 6.61 -16.83 10.08
N LEU A 286 7.33 -16.41 11.14
CA LEU A 286 8.43 -17.17 11.73
C LEU A 286 7.94 -18.48 12.34
N GLU A 287 8.67 -19.56 12.09
CA GLU A 287 8.41 -20.89 12.65
C GLU A 287 9.52 -21.33 13.59
N TRP A 288 9.21 -22.24 14.51
CA TRP A 288 10.20 -22.79 15.43
C TRP A 288 11.30 -23.54 14.70
N SER A 289 11.01 -24.14 13.55
CA SER A 289 12.00 -24.78 12.67
C SER A 289 12.96 -23.81 11.99
N ASP A 290 12.63 -22.51 11.96
CA ASP A 290 13.49 -21.48 11.38
C ASP A 290 14.54 -20.97 12.40
N ILE A 291 14.52 -21.47 13.66
CA ILE A 291 15.40 -21.04 14.75
C ILE A 291 16.38 -22.16 15.09
N ASP A 292 17.66 -21.91 14.86
CA ASP A 292 18.76 -22.75 15.34
C ASP A 292 19.19 -22.23 16.71
N PHE A 293 18.73 -22.92 17.75
CA PHE A 293 18.97 -22.55 19.14
C PHE A 293 20.45 -22.74 19.57
N ASP A 294 21.13 -23.67 18.94
CA ASP A 294 22.53 -24.03 19.28
C ASP A 294 23.51 -23.00 18.68
N ASN A 295 23.30 -22.62 17.44
CA ASN A 295 24.13 -21.65 16.72
C ASN A 295 23.65 -20.20 16.84
N CYS A 296 22.51 -19.93 17.51
CA CYS A 296 21.88 -18.62 17.64
C CYS A 296 21.58 -17.99 16.27
N LEU A 297 20.97 -18.75 15.37
CA LEU A 297 20.62 -18.31 14.02
C LEU A 297 19.10 -18.28 13.82
N ILE A 298 18.63 -17.32 13.06
CA ILE A 298 17.24 -17.24 12.63
C ILE A 298 17.19 -17.13 11.10
N ASP A 299 16.52 -18.09 10.44
CA ASP A 299 16.27 -18.08 9.00
C ASP A 299 14.96 -17.33 8.69
N ILE A 300 15.06 -16.23 7.95
CA ILE A 300 13.92 -15.41 7.56
C ILE A 300 13.61 -15.71 6.09
N ASN A 301 12.62 -16.56 5.84
CA ASN A 301 12.35 -17.13 4.52
C ASN A 301 10.90 -16.96 4.06
N LYS A 302 9.95 -16.63 4.95
CA LYS A 302 8.52 -16.49 4.68
C LYS A 302 7.91 -15.24 5.33
N SER A 303 6.67 -14.92 4.96
CA SER A 303 5.97 -13.75 5.47
C SER A 303 4.46 -13.99 5.48
N LEU A 304 3.78 -13.70 6.60
CA LEU A 304 2.32 -13.69 6.66
C LEU A 304 1.76 -12.33 6.25
N LEU A 305 0.72 -12.38 5.46
CA LEU A 305 -0.05 -11.24 5.00
C LEU A 305 -1.54 -11.45 5.35
N TYR A 306 -2.30 -10.38 5.33
CA TYR A 306 -3.75 -10.42 5.53
C TYR A 306 -4.46 -9.66 4.42
N LEU A 307 -5.49 -10.28 3.87
CA LEU A 307 -6.49 -9.65 3.01
C LEU A 307 -7.88 -10.01 3.52
N PRO A 308 -8.86 -9.08 3.51
CA PRO A 308 -10.22 -9.36 4.00
C PRO A 308 -10.88 -10.59 3.33
N GLU A 309 -10.63 -10.79 2.03
CA GLU A 309 -11.20 -11.85 1.22
C GLU A 309 -10.53 -13.22 1.41
N MET A 310 -9.26 -13.23 1.83
CA MET A 310 -8.44 -14.45 1.95
C MET A 310 -8.09 -14.79 3.40
N GLY A 311 -8.33 -13.87 4.36
CA GLY A 311 -7.85 -14.01 5.72
C GLY A 311 -6.33 -13.83 5.82
N VAL A 312 -5.70 -14.52 6.77
CA VAL A 312 -4.25 -14.60 6.90
C VAL A 312 -3.73 -15.67 5.95
N PHE A 313 -2.69 -15.34 5.18
CA PHE A 313 -2.07 -16.28 4.24
C PHE A 313 -0.56 -16.07 4.17
N GLU A 314 0.14 -17.14 3.84
CA GLU A 314 1.58 -17.10 3.64
C GLU A 314 1.91 -16.55 2.23
N SER A 315 2.89 -15.68 2.18
CA SER A 315 3.46 -15.18 0.93
C SER A 315 4.96 -15.42 0.94
N SER A 316 5.48 -15.95 -0.16
CA SER A 316 6.93 -16.01 -0.33
C SER A 316 7.51 -14.59 -0.21
N THR A 317 8.70 -14.48 0.37
CA THR A 317 9.40 -13.21 0.47
C THR A 317 9.52 -12.54 -0.91
N LYS A 318 9.38 -11.22 -0.94
CA LYS A 318 9.16 -10.42 -2.16
C LYS A 318 10.26 -10.56 -3.22
N ASN A 319 11.49 -10.84 -2.78
CA ASN A 319 12.69 -11.00 -3.63
C ASN A 319 13.62 -12.05 -3.01
N ALA A 320 14.50 -12.65 -3.80
CA ALA A 320 15.57 -13.54 -3.32
C ALA A 320 16.42 -12.89 -2.21
N SER A 321 16.66 -11.57 -2.28
CA SER A 321 17.38 -10.80 -1.25
C SER A 321 16.66 -10.67 0.10
N SER A 322 15.38 -11.04 0.17
CA SER A 322 14.62 -11.02 1.43
C SER A 322 14.81 -12.30 2.25
N LYS A 323 15.22 -13.41 1.63
CA LYS A 323 15.63 -14.63 2.34
C LYS A 323 17.02 -14.39 2.92
N ARG A 324 17.15 -14.58 4.23
CA ARG A 324 18.40 -14.34 4.94
C ARG A 324 18.46 -15.09 6.26
N VAL A 325 19.65 -15.49 6.66
CA VAL A 325 19.94 -15.99 7.98
C VAL A 325 20.63 -14.89 8.77
N ILE A 326 20.18 -14.65 9.99
CA ILE A 326 20.76 -13.63 10.88
C ILE A 326 21.23 -14.29 12.18
N LYS A 327 22.39 -13.88 12.66
CA LYS A 327 22.88 -14.26 13.99
C LYS A 327 22.30 -13.31 15.03
N VAL A 328 21.87 -13.88 16.16
CA VAL A 328 21.29 -13.15 17.28
C VAL A 328 22.06 -13.43 18.57
N SER A 329 21.82 -12.67 19.63
CA SER A 329 22.47 -12.86 20.93
C SER A 329 21.94 -14.11 21.65
N ALA A 330 22.75 -14.68 22.54
CA ALA A 330 22.32 -15.79 23.38
C ALA A 330 21.14 -15.40 24.29
N SER A 331 21.12 -14.16 24.80
CA SER A 331 20.01 -13.65 25.61
C SER A 331 18.67 -13.64 24.86
N LEU A 332 18.70 -13.31 23.56
CA LEU A 332 17.50 -13.36 22.72
C LEU A 332 17.02 -14.80 22.51
N ILE A 333 17.93 -15.74 22.38
CA ILE A 333 17.63 -17.18 22.27
C ILE A 333 16.99 -17.70 23.55
N GLU A 334 17.51 -17.31 24.73
CA GLU A 334 16.91 -17.70 26.02
C GLU A 334 15.47 -17.12 26.15
N MET A 335 15.26 -15.86 25.81
CA MET A 335 13.92 -15.28 25.78
C MET A 335 12.96 -16.08 24.88
N LEU A 336 13.42 -16.54 23.72
CA LEU A 336 12.61 -17.37 22.80
C LEU A 336 12.34 -18.77 23.37
N LYS A 337 13.28 -19.38 24.12
CA LYS A 337 13.07 -20.65 24.83
C LYS A 337 12.01 -20.51 25.91
N GLU A 338 12.09 -19.47 26.74
CA GLU A 338 11.10 -19.16 27.76
C GLU A 338 9.70 -18.94 27.15
N TYR A 339 9.65 -18.18 26.07
CA TYR A 339 8.41 -17.96 25.34
C TYR A 339 7.82 -19.26 24.76
N LYS A 340 8.65 -20.16 24.24
CA LYS A 340 8.24 -21.48 23.74
C LYS A 340 7.61 -22.33 24.84
N LEU A 341 8.20 -22.32 26.03
CA LEU A 341 7.63 -23.00 27.20
C LEU A 341 6.29 -22.39 27.62
N TRP A 342 6.17 -21.05 27.62
CA TRP A 342 4.93 -20.38 27.88
C TRP A 342 3.84 -20.75 26.86
N GLN A 343 4.15 -20.71 25.56
CA GLN A 343 3.22 -21.10 24.49
C GLN A 343 2.75 -22.54 24.64
N GLY A 344 3.64 -23.46 25.01
CA GLY A 344 3.29 -24.85 25.30
C GLY A 344 2.33 -25.01 26.48
N ARG A 345 2.52 -24.23 27.56
CA ARG A 345 1.61 -24.21 28.70
C ARG A 345 0.22 -23.71 28.32
N GLU A 346 0.14 -22.63 27.53
CA GLU A 346 -1.13 -22.10 27.05
C GLU A 346 -1.86 -23.09 26.14
N ALA A 347 -1.12 -23.78 25.26
CA ALA A 347 -1.68 -24.85 24.42
C ALA A 347 -2.30 -25.98 25.25
N ILE A 348 -1.63 -26.42 26.33
CA ILE A 348 -2.13 -27.45 27.23
C ILE A 348 -3.42 -26.97 27.95
N LYS A 349 -3.46 -25.73 28.44
CA LYS A 349 -4.64 -25.15 29.11
C LYS A 349 -5.87 -25.13 28.18
N LEU A 350 -5.67 -24.86 26.91
CA LEU A 350 -6.75 -24.78 25.92
C LEU A 350 -7.18 -26.15 25.38
N GLY A 351 -6.32 -27.16 25.49
CA GLY A 351 -6.61 -28.52 25.06
C GLY A 351 -7.06 -28.58 23.60
N ASN A 352 -8.20 -29.23 23.34
CA ASN A 352 -8.71 -29.43 21.99
C ASN A 352 -9.11 -28.14 21.25
N LYS A 353 -9.14 -26.99 21.92
CA LYS A 353 -9.41 -25.69 21.28
C LYS A 353 -8.15 -25.08 20.67
N TYR A 354 -6.97 -25.61 20.98
CA TYR A 354 -5.71 -25.13 20.44
C TYR A 354 -5.34 -25.87 19.15
N GLN A 355 -5.07 -25.08 18.11
CA GLN A 355 -4.59 -25.58 16.82
C GLN A 355 -3.05 -25.60 16.86
N PHE A 356 -2.47 -26.78 16.98
CA PHE A 356 -1.01 -26.91 16.96
C PHE A 356 -0.44 -26.50 15.60
N SER A 357 0.37 -25.48 15.59
CA SER A 357 1.14 -25.02 14.44
C SER A 357 2.61 -24.89 14.81
N ASN A 358 3.49 -24.87 13.80
CA ASN A 358 4.92 -24.64 14.03
C ASN A 358 5.25 -23.14 14.18
N ARG A 359 4.25 -22.24 14.21
CA ARG A 359 4.47 -20.79 14.31
C ARG A 359 5.04 -20.42 15.68
N VAL A 360 6.10 -19.58 15.64
CA VAL A 360 6.60 -18.93 16.87
C VAL A 360 5.52 -18.04 17.47
N PHE A 361 4.89 -17.21 16.64
CA PHE A 361 3.84 -16.31 17.09
C PHE A 361 2.50 -16.71 16.48
N ALA A 362 1.63 -17.20 17.32
CA ALA A 362 0.29 -17.64 16.98
C ALA A 362 -0.78 -16.77 17.66
N SER A 363 -2.00 -16.84 17.19
CA SER A 363 -3.17 -16.31 17.86
C SER A 363 -3.45 -17.10 19.17
N TRP A 364 -4.34 -16.62 20.02
CA TRP A 364 -4.69 -17.28 21.29
C TRP A 364 -5.07 -18.76 21.16
N ASN A 365 -5.63 -19.15 20.02
CA ASN A 365 -6.04 -20.52 19.73
C ASN A 365 -5.04 -21.31 18.87
N GLY A 366 -3.82 -20.83 18.69
CA GLY A 366 -2.78 -21.47 17.88
C GLY A 366 -2.85 -21.25 16.38
N SER A 367 -3.89 -20.58 15.87
CA SER A 367 -3.98 -20.22 14.43
C SER A 367 -3.01 -19.10 14.06
N ASP A 368 -2.80 -18.90 12.76
CA ASP A 368 -1.95 -17.82 12.25
C ASP A 368 -2.38 -16.45 12.77
N ILE A 369 -1.42 -15.70 13.33
CA ILE A 369 -1.68 -14.38 13.87
C ILE A 369 -1.92 -13.36 12.74
N ASN A 370 -2.97 -12.53 12.87
CA ASN A 370 -3.16 -11.44 11.93
C ASN A 370 -2.07 -10.38 12.11
N PRO A 371 -1.26 -10.07 11.07
CA PRO A 371 -0.19 -9.07 11.20
C PRO A 371 -0.67 -7.67 11.64
N GLY A 372 -1.95 -7.34 11.39
CA GLY A 372 -2.55 -6.10 11.87
C GLY A 372 -2.69 -6.01 13.39
N SER A 373 -2.77 -7.16 14.08
CA SER A 373 -2.90 -7.20 15.54
C SER A 373 -1.66 -6.63 16.23
N LEU A 374 -0.46 -6.95 15.75
CA LEU A 374 0.79 -6.37 16.26
C LEU A 374 0.83 -4.83 16.13
N THR A 375 0.38 -4.30 15.00
CA THR A 375 0.32 -2.85 14.80
C THR A 375 -0.67 -2.17 15.76
N LYS A 376 -1.83 -2.80 15.97
CA LYS A 376 -2.84 -2.29 16.91
C LYS A 376 -2.34 -2.36 18.35
N TYR A 377 -1.70 -3.48 18.71
CA TYR A 377 -1.13 -3.65 20.06
C TYR A 377 -0.07 -2.58 20.34
N LEU A 378 0.96 -2.46 19.49
CA LEU A 378 2.03 -1.48 19.67
C LEU A 378 1.49 -0.05 19.78
N SER A 379 0.57 0.37 18.88
CA SER A 379 -0.02 1.71 18.95
C SER A 379 -0.78 1.96 20.25
N ARG A 380 -1.53 0.96 20.76
CA ARG A 380 -2.24 1.05 22.05
C ARG A 380 -1.25 1.04 23.21
N PHE A 381 -0.23 0.18 23.17
CA PHE A 381 0.75 0.03 24.22
C PHE A 381 1.55 1.32 24.47
N VAL A 382 2.10 1.93 23.41
CA VAL A 382 2.83 3.19 23.52
C VAL A 382 1.93 4.34 23.99
N SER A 383 0.67 4.39 23.53
CA SER A 383 -0.28 5.41 23.96
C SER A 383 -0.71 5.26 25.41
N ASN A 384 -0.87 4.02 25.91
CA ASN A 384 -1.33 3.77 27.28
C ASN A 384 -0.22 3.94 28.33
N ASN A 385 1.04 3.90 27.91
CA ASN A 385 2.20 4.02 28.80
C ASN A 385 2.98 5.33 28.57
N ASP A 386 2.37 6.33 27.91
CA ASP A 386 2.97 7.64 27.62
C ASP A 386 4.36 7.55 26.94
N LEU A 387 4.57 6.51 26.13
CA LEU A 387 5.82 6.30 25.39
C LEU A 387 5.83 7.07 24.08
N PRO A 388 7.01 7.40 23.54
CA PRO A 388 7.15 8.02 22.23
C PRO A 388 6.49 7.17 21.14
N TYR A 389 5.71 7.83 20.25
CA TYR A 389 5.03 7.12 19.18
C TYR A 389 6.01 6.49 18.21
N ILE A 390 5.92 5.18 18.06
CA ILE A 390 6.67 4.40 17.08
C ILE A 390 5.75 3.41 16.35
N SER A 391 5.97 3.23 15.06
CA SER A 391 5.30 2.19 14.28
C SER A 391 6.11 0.89 14.25
N VAL A 392 5.48 -0.24 13.92
CA VAL A 392 6.20 -1.51 13.73
C VAL A 392 7.34 -1.39 12.70
N HIS A 393 7.15 -0.58 11.66
CA HIS A 393 8.22 -0.31 10.70
C HIS A 393 9.29 0.66 11.25
N GLY A 394 8.89 1.54 12.15
CA GLY A 394 9.79 2.42 12.90
C GLY A 394 10.77 1.65 13.79
N LEU A 395 10.35 0.52 14.41
CA LEU A 395 11.26 -0.36 15.17
C LEU A 395 12.40 -0.91 14.28
N ARG A 396 12.09 -1.25 13.05
CA ARG A 396 13.10 -1.66 12.07
C ARG A 396 14.03 -0.49 11.68
N HIS A 397 13.51 0.74 11.60
CA HIS A 397 14.32 1.92 11.40
C HIS A 397 15.23 2.18 12.60
N THR A 398 14.73 2.00 13.83
CA THR A 398 15.52 2.05 15.05
C THR A 398 16.67 1.05 15.03
N ASN A 399 16.41 -0.23 14.71
CA ASN A 399 17.46 -1.25 14.58
C ASN A 399 18.56 -0.84 13.58
N ALA A 400 18.16 -0.30 12.43
CA ALA A 400 19.12 0.15 11.43
C ALA A 400 19.91 1.39 11.88
N SER A 401 19.26 2.35 12.56
CA SER A 401 19.92 3.54 13.11
C SER A 401 20.98 3.16 14.15
N ILE A 402 20.64 2.21 15.05
CA ILE A 402 21.60 1.67 16.04
C ILE A 402 22.81 1.07 15.35
N MET A 403 22.62 0.23 14.33
CA MET A 403 23.73 -0.39 13.60
C MET A 403 24.66 0.66 12.98
N ILE A 404 24.08 1.69 12.35
CA ILE A 404 24.85 2.74 11.68
C ILE A 404 25.56 3.65 12.70
N ALA A 405 24.90 4.02 13.79
CA ALA A 405 25.49 4.78 14.88
C ALA A 405 26.69 4.06 15.51
N ASN A 406 26.63 2.72 15.59
CA ASN A 406 27.72 1.88 16.05
C ASN A 406 28.70 1.47 14.92
N HIS A 407 28.81 2.27 13.88
CA HIS A 407 29.79 2.11 12.79
C HIS A 407 29.70 0.79 12.00
N ILE A 408 28.58 0.06 12.07
CA ILE A 408 28.36 -1.10 11.21
C ILE A 408 28.23 -0.62 9.75
N PRO A 409 29.01 -1.18 8.81
CA PRO A 409 28.94 -0.80 7.41
C PRO A 409 27.50 -0.83 6.86
N VAL A 410 27.10 0.22 6.13
CA VAL A 410 25.74 0.35 5.57
C VAL A 410 25.34 -0.86 4.71
N THR A 411 26.31 -1.46 4.01
CA THR A 411 26.11 -2.68 3.21
C THR A 411 25.76 -3.89 4.07
N THR A 412 26.42 -4.04 5.23
CA THR A 412 26.15 -5.10 6.20
C THR A 412 24.79 -4.91 6.85
N ALA A 413 24.45 -3.69 7.27
CA ALA A 413 23.14 -3.34 7.80
C ALA A 413 22.03 -3.61 6.75
N ALA A 414 22.24 -3.20 5.50
CA ALA A 414 21.31 -3.46 4.40
C ALA A 414 21.08 -4.95 4.17
N LYS A 415 22.15 -5.75 4.16
CA LYS A 415 22.08 -7.22 4.00
C LYS A 415 21.32 -7.86 5.17
N ARG A 416 21.65 -7.50 6.42
CA ARG A 416 20.96 -7.98 7.62
C ARG A 416 19.48 -7.66 7.61
N LEU A 417 19.10 -6.46 7.16
CA LEU A 417 17.72 -6.05 7.01
C LEU A 417 17.01 -6.68 5.79
N GLY A 418 17.73 -7.22 4.82
CA GLY A 418 17.16 -7.73 3.57
C GLY A 418 16.62 -6.61 2.67
N HIS A 419 17.39 -5.53 2.51
CA HIS A 419 17.15 -4.51 1.50
C HIS A 419 17.76 -4.97 0.17
N SER A 420 17.02 -4.84 -0.93
CA SER A 420 17.51 -5.22 -2.27
C SER A 420 18.64 -4.32 -2.76
N THR A 421 18.73 -3.10 -2.26
CA THR A 421 19.78 -2.13 -2.57
C THR A 421 20.23 -1.39 -1.32
N SER A 422 21.53 -1.14 -1.19
CA SER A 422 22.10 -0.31 -0.13
C SER A 422 21.62 1.15 -0.20
N SER A 423 21.27 1.63 -1.40
CA SER A 423 20.72 2.98 -1.60
C SER A 423 19.46 3.25 -0.77
N THR A 424 18.64 2.24 -0.51
CA THR A 424 17.49 2.37 0.38
C THR A 424 17.93 2.68 1.81
N THR A 425 18.93 1.96 2.31
CA THR A 425 19.50 2.19 3.66
C THR A 425 20.18 3.55 3.72
N THR A 426 21.06 3.88 2.78
CA THR A 426 21.76 5.17 2.73
C THR A 426 20.78 6.35 2.71
N ARG A 427 19.72 6.27 1.89
CA ARG A 427 18.72 7.34 1.77
C ARG A 427 17.92 7.55 3.06
N ILE A 428 17.56 6.47 3.77
CA ILE A 428 16.75 6.55 4.99
C ILE A 428 17.59 7.05 6.16
N TYR A 429 18.87 6.70 6.20
CA TYR A 429 19.78 6.97 7.33
C TYR A 429 20.84 8.02 7.03
N ALA A 430 20.63 8.86 6.01
CA ALA A 430 21.57 9.94 5.65
C ALA A 430 21.93 10.87 6.82
N HIS A 431 21.01 11.06 7.79
CA HIS A 431 21.27 11.83 9.00
C HIS A 431 22.27 11.16 9.95
N ALA A 432 22.13 9.85 10.17
CA ALA A 432 23.07 9.08 10.99
C ALA A 432 24.45 8.99 10.32
N ILE A 433 24.51 9.04 8.98
CA ILE A 433 25.77 9.09 8.22
C ILE A 433 26.46 10.46 8.39
N LYS A 434 25.71 11.56 8.52
CA LYS A 434 26.30 12.90 8.78
C LYS A 434 26.97 13.00 10.14
N SER A 435 26.41 12.36 11.18
CA SER A 435 27.07 12.28 12.49
C SER A 435 28.33 11.41 12.46
N ALA A 436 28.33 10.36 11.65
CA ALA A 436 29.51 9.52 11.42
C ALA A 436 30.64 10.27 10.66
N ASP A 437 30.29 11.25 9.81
CA ASP A 437 31.26 12.08 9.10
C ASP A 437 32.02 13.04 10.07
N ALA A 438 31.31 13.60 11.07
CA ALA A 438 31.94 14.38 12.12
C ALA A 438 32.95 13.55 12.95
N ASN A 439 32.56 12.32 13.32
CA ASN A 439 33.44 11.38 14.03
C ASN A 439 34.62 10.93 13.15
N ALA A 440 34.45 10.80 11.85
CA ALA A 440 35.52 10.46 10.92
C ALA A 440 36.58 11.56 10.84
N ALA A 441 36.16 12.85 10.86
CA ALA A 441 37.07 14.00 10.92
C ALA A 441 37.93 13.98 12.20
N GLU A 442 37.32 13.67 13.36
CA GLU A 442 37.96 13.59 14.64
C GLU A 442 38.99 12.42 14.71
N VAL A 443 38.63 11.26 14.20
CA VAL A 443 39.51 10.07 14.08
C VAL A 443 40.70 10.39 13.17
N LEU A 444 40.46 11.05 12.02
CA LEU A 444 41.55 11.46 11.12
C LEU A 444 42.48 12.45 11.78
N GLU A 445 41.97 13.42 12.52
CA GLU A 445 42.78 14.41 13.26
C GLU A 445 43.65 13.71 14.32
N ILE A 446 43.07 12.83 15.13
CA ILE A 446 43.81 12.05 16.14
C ILE A 446 44.87 11.16 15.50
N THR A 447 44.54 10.51 14.38
CA THR A 447 45.45 9.54 13.72
C THR A 447 46.62 10.25 13.04
N LEU A 448 46.34 11.40 12.40
CA LEU A 448 47.36 12.16 11.68
C LEU A 448 48.19 13.03 12.62
N SER A 449 47.62 13.49 13.75
CA SER A 449 48.37 14.28 14.77
C SER A 449 49.34 13.43 15.61
N ARG A 450 49.15 12.11 15.68
CA ARG A 450 50.08 11.17 16.40
C ARG A 450 51.41 10.94 15.66
N LYS A 451 51.68 11.59 14.54
CA LYS A 451 52.95 11.51 13.79
C LYS A 451 53.81 12.75 13.94
N LYS A 452 53.74 13.46 15.08
CA LYS A 452 54.74 14.46 15.46
C LYS A 452 55.46 14.06 16.74
#